data_222e88a2cb1ca604babf9b3e75e1c6a8
#
_entry.id   222e88a2cb1ca604babf9b3e75e1c6a8
#
_cell.length_a   1.000
_cell.length_b   1.000
_cell.length_c   1.000
_cell.angle_alpha   90.00
_cell.angle_beta   90.00
_cell.angle_gamma   90.00
#
_symmetry.space_group_name_H-M   'P 1'
#
loop_
_entity.id
_entity.type
_entity.pdbx_description
1 polymer ?
#
loop_
_entity_poly.entity_id
_entity_poly.type
_entity_poly.pdbx_seq_one_letter_code
_entity_poly.pdbx_strand_id
1 'polypeptide(L)'
;MIASLTYDVHDEAAWSGDNRRFHGVASTYLARQEPGEKIRCFPRPTNINFHLPTDPTVPIIMVCAGTGLAPMRGFIQERATIKNARNAKVGPAILYFGCRHFEKDFLYSDELRQWEADGVVSVRGCFSKVAPKGQKAQRVPDRMWDERKELAELFGEGGAKVFICGSASKLAKSTAEMCMKIYRDTFPGKTEDDALEWLEKVKETRYVSDVFE
;
A
#
# COMPACT_ATOMS: atom_id res chain seq x y z
N MET A 1 -14.78 3.89 -19.43
CA MET A 1 -14.26 3.49 -18.08
C MET A 1 -13.31 2.34 -18.30
N ILE A 2 -12.11 2.40 -17.77
CA ILE A 2 -11.09 1.34 -17.84
C ILE A 2 -10.89 0.80 -16.43
N ALA A 3 -10.95 -0.52 -16.25
CA ALA A 3 -10.60 -1.18 -15.01
C ALA A 3 -9.28 -1.93 -15.22
N SER A 4 -8.35 -1.84 -14.27
CA SER A 4 -7.14 -2.65 -14.27
C SER A 4 -7.14 -3.60 -13.08
N LEU A 5 -6.67 -4.80 -13.30
CA LEU A 5 -6.57 -5.85 -12.29
C LEU A 5 -5.10 -6.23 -12.11
N THR A 6 -4.63 -6.17 -10.87
CA THR A 6 -3.31 -6.64 -10.49
C THR A 6 -3.46 -7.94 -9.71
N TYR A 7 -2.82 -9.00 -10.17
CA TYR A 7 -2.90 -10.31 -9.53
C TYR A 7 -1.57 -11.05 -9.65
N ASP A 8 -1.35 -11.98 -8.75
CA ASP A 8 -0.23 -12.92 -8.79
C ASP A 8 -0.70 -14.24 -9.39
N VAL A 9 0.12 -14.83 -10.28
CA VAL A 9 -0.19 -16.13 -10.88
C VAL A 9 0.30 -17.21 -9.93
N HIS A 10 -0.65 -17.90 -9.32
CA HIS A 10 -0.35 -18.98 -8.41
C HIS A 10 -0.06 -20.27 -9.18
N ASP A 11 1.23 -20.59 -9.32
CA ASP A 11 1.75 -21.77 -10.00
C ASP A 11 2.94 -22.32 -9.21
N GLU A 12 2.67 -23.20 -8.25
CA GLU A 12 3.64 -23.73 -7.31
C GLU A 12 3.72 -25.26 -7.35
N ALA A 13 4.77 -25.82 -6.76
CA ALA A 13 4.84 -27.26 -6.54
C ALA A 13 3.69 -27.72 -5.65
N ALA A 14 2.97 -28.77 -6.05
CA ALA A 14 1.90 -29.31 -5.24
C ALA A 14 2.44 -29.85 -3.93
N TRP A 15 1.71 -29.63 -2.85
CA TRP A 15 2.08 -30.10 -1.50
C TRP A 15 2.17 -31.65 -1.41
N SER A 16 1.54 -32.36 -2.35
CA SER A 16 1.60 -33.84 -2.44
C SER A 16 2.97 -34.42 -2.83
N GLY A 17 3.92 -33.61 -3.28
CA GLY A 17 5.29 -34.03 -3.57
C GLY A 17 5.49 -34.83 -4.88
N ASP A 18 4.46 -35.09 -5.67
CA ASP A 18 4.48 -35.98 -6.85
C ASP A 18 4.93 -35.30 -8.15
N ASN A 19 5.83 -34.35 -8.11
CA ASN A 19 6.19 -33.51 -9.28
C ASN A 19 5.01 -32.81 -9.96
N ARG A 20 3.84 -32.77 -9.30
CA ARG A 20 2.67 -32.07 -9.77
C ARG A 20 2.77 -30.58 -9.44
N ARG A 21 2.14 -29.77 -10.28
CA ARG A 21 2.02 -28.34 -10.00
C ARG A 21 0.61 -28.02 -9.57
N PHE A 22 0.49 -27.14 -8.59
CA PHE A 22 -0.77 -26.55 -8.19
C PHE A 22 -0.96 -25.24 -8.95
N HIS A 23 -2.01 -25.17 -9.74
CA HIS A 23 -2.39 -23.99 -10.50
C HIS A 23 -3.59 -23.31 -9.84
N GLY A 24 -3.44 -22.05 -9.50
CA GLY A 24 -4.57 -21.26 -8.98
C GLY A 24 -5.65 -21.10 -10.05
N VAL A 25 -6.89 -21.49 -9.74
CA VAL A 25 -7.98 -21.54 -10.72
C VAL A 25 -8.22 -20.18 -11.39
N ALA A 26 -8.40 -19.12 -10.61
CA ALA A 26 -8.68 -17.79 -11.12
C ALA A 26 -7.45 -17.15 -11.77
N SER A 27 -6.29 -17.24 -11.13
CA SER A 27 -5.08 -16.56 -11.60
C SER A 27 -4.55 -17.17 -12.90
N THR A 28 -4.57 -18.50 -13.04
CA THR A 28 -4.16 -19.16 -14.29
C THR A 28 -5.19 -19.00 -15.39
N TYR A 29 -6.49 -18.93 -15.06
CA TYR A 29 -7.52 -18.57 -16.04
C TYR A 29 -7.24 -17.18 -16.61
N LEU A 30 -7.03 -16.19 -15.75
CA LEU A 30 -6.72 -14.82 -16.18
C LEU A 30 -5.43 -14.73 -16.98
N ALA A 31 -4.37 -15.45 -16.58
CA ALA A 31 -3.10 -15.46 -17.27
C ALA A 31 -3.13 -16.05 -18.69
N ARG A 32 -4.17 -16.84 -19.00
CA ARG A 32 -4.36 -17.45 -20.33
C ARG A 32 -5.23 -16.63 -21.27
N GLN A 33 -5.82 -15.53 -20.77
CA GLN A 33 -6.68 -14.68 -21.61
C GLN A 33 -5.84 -13.89 -22.61
N GLU A 34 -6.30 -13.86 -23.85
CA GLU A 34 -5.69 -13.08 -24.92
C GLU A 34 -6.38 -11.71 -25.06
N PRO A 35 -5.65 -10.69 -25.57
CA PRO A 35 -6.25 -9.39 -25.83
C PRO A 35 -7.50 -9.47 -26.73
N GLY A 36 -8.60 -8.91 -26.24
CA GLY A 36 -9.91 -8.95 -26.92
C GLY A 36 -10.86 -10.00 -26.39
N GLU A 37 -10.44 -10.94 -25.58
CA GLU A 37 -11.31 -11.90 -24.90
C GLU A 37 -12.15 -11.22 -23.83
N LYS A 38 -13.36 -11.77 -23.61
CA LYS A 38 -14.33 -11.22 -22.65
C LYS A 38 -14.29 -11.99 -21.34
N ILE A 39 -14.04 -11.29 -20.26
CA ILE A 39 -14.10 -11.82 -18.90
C ILE A 39 -15.39 -11.38 -18.24
N ARG A 40 -16.12 -12.32 -17.61
CA ARG A 40 -17.28 -11.99 -16.79
C ARG A 40 -16.80 -11.63 -15.38
N CYS A 41 -17.13 -10.44 -14.93
CA CYS A 41 -16.84 -9.97 -13.59
C CYS A 41 -17.99 -9.14 -13.03
N PHE A 42 -18.02 -8.98 -11.73
CA PHE A 42 -18.89 -8.05 -11.07
C PHE A 42 -18.12 -7.29 -9.99
N PRO A 43 -18.27 -5.97 -9.92
CA PRO A 43 -17.63 -5.18 -8.85
C PRO A 43 -18.40 -5.40 -7.54
N ARG A 44 -17.65 -5.51 -6.46
CA ARG A 44 -18.20 -5.40 -5.10
C ARG A 44 -17.81 -4.07 -4.51
N PRO A 45 -18.70 -3.38 -3.78
CA PRO A 45 -18.31 -2.22 -3.00
C PRO A 45 -17.20 -2.63 -2.03
N THR A 46 -16.18 -1.80 -1.93
CA THR A 46 -15.16 -1.95 -0.89
C THR A 46 -15.74 -1.59 0.48
N ASN A 47 -14.94 -1.82 1.52
CA ASN A 47 -15.25 -1.31 2.85
C ASN A 47 -15.57 0.19 2.75
N ILE A 48 -16.65 0.62 3.42
CA ILE A 48 -17.22 1.98 3.33
C ILE A 48 -16.15 3.08 3.47
N ASN A 49 -15.11 2.85 4.25
CA ASN A 49 -14.08 3.84 4.53
C ASN A 49 -12.81 3.74 3.64
N PHE A 50 -12.67 2.70 2.80
CA PHE A 50 -11.50 2.51 1.95
C PHE A 50 -11.62 3.29 0.64
N HIS A 51 -11.62 4.62 0.76
CA HIS A 51 -11.66 5.58 -0.34
C HIS A 51 -10.90 6.84 0.04
N LEU A 52 -10.46 7.60 -0.97
CA LEU A 52 -9.80 8.87 -0.76
C LEU A 52 -10.67 9.85 0.05
N PRO A 53 -10.06 10.75 0.84
CA PRO A 53 -10.76 11.88 1.45
C PRO A 53 -11.44 12.73 0.37
N THR A 54 -12.62 13.26 0.67
CA THR A 54 -13.34 14.19 -0.21
C THR A 54 -12.53 15.47 -0.44
N ASP A 55 -11.83 15.93 0.60
CA ASP A 55 -10.88 17.03 0.49
C ASP A 55 -9.52 16.49 0.02
N PRO A 56 -9.07 16.85 -1.21
CA PRO A 56 -7.81 16.35 -1.75
C PRO A 56 -6.57 16.92 -1.04
N THR A 57 -6.73 17.95 -0.19
CA THR A 57 -5.63 18.54 0.57
C THR A 57 -5.27 17.74 1.82
N VAL A 58 -6.14 16.83 2.25
CA VAL A 58 -5.83 15.91 3.36
C VAL A 58 -4.64 15.04 3.00
N PRO A 59 -3.60 14.99 3.85
CA PRO A 59 -2.46 14.11 3.62
C PRO A 59 -2.87 12.64 3.64
N ILE A 60 -2.20 11.81 2.83
CA ILE A 60 -2.43 10.36 2.84
C ILE A 60 -1.12 9.60 2.99
N ILE A 61 -1.16 8.54 3.76
CA ILE A 61 -0.08 7.58 3.91
C ILE A 61 -0.60 6.23 3.42
N MET A 62 0.02 5.69 2.39
CA MET A 62 -0.34 4.42 1.77
C MET A 62 0.73 3.38 2.09
N VAL A 63 0.30 2.24 2.62
CA VAL A 63 1.19 1.14 2.98
C VAL A 63 0.73 -0.12 2.27
N CYS A 64 1.56 -0.68 1.40
CA CYS A 64 1.21 -1.87 0.65
C CYS A 64 2.39 -2.81 0.40
N ALA A 65 2.07 -4.05 0.04
CA ALA A 65 3.05 -5.02 -0.42
C ALA A 65 2.48 -5.90 -1.55
N GLY A 66 3.31 -6.22 -2.54
CA GLY A 66 2.92 -7.05 -3.67
C GLY A 66 1.71 -6.48 -4.42
N THR A 67 0.70 -7.30 -4.65
CA THR A 67 -0.54 -6.91 -5.35
C THR A 67 -1.41 -5.91 -4.58
N GLY A 68 -1.15 -5.72 -3.29
CA GLY A 68 -1.76 -4.66 -2.49
C GLY A 68 -1.48 -3.24 -3.01
N LEU A 69 -0.57 -3.09 -3.97
CA LEU A 69 -0.37 -1.83 -4.68
C LEU A 69 -1.58 -1.41 -5.53
N ALA A 70 -2.42 -2.35 -5.97
CA ALA A 70 -3.51 -2.07 -6.91
C ALA A 70 -4.44 -0.92 -6.47
N PRO A 71 -5.04 -0.92 -5.28
CA PRO A 71 -5.87 0.18 -4.84
C PRO A 71 -5.07 1.47 -4.62
N MET A 72 -3.82 1.39 -4.16
CA MET A 72 -2.97 2.56 -3.95
C MET A 72 -2.64 3.25 -5.29
N ARG A 73 -2.39 2.45 -6.34
CA ARG A 73 -2.22 2.95 -7.71
C ARG A 73 -3.47 3.71 -8.17
N GLY A 74 -4.67 3.19 -7.90
CA GLY A 74 -5.93 3.88 -8.19
C GLY A 74 -6.04 5.22 -7.47
N PHE A 75 -5.69 5.28 -6.19
CA PHE A 75 -5.68 6.52 -5.41
C PHE A 75 -4.71 7.56 -5.96
N ILE A 76 -3.49 7.14 -6.33
CA ILE A 76 -2.48 8.04 -6.91
C ILE A 76 -2.97 8.57 -8.26
N GLN A 77 -3.54 7.71 -9.11
CA GLN A 77 -4.09 8.09 -10.41
C GLN A 77 -5.24 9.11 -10.27
N GLU A 78 -6.13 8.91 -9.31
CA GLU A 78 -7.22 9.87 -9.04
C GLU A 78 -6.66 11.21 -8.56
N ARG A 79 -5.69 11.23 -7.66
CA ARG A 79 -5.01 12.46 -7.21
C ARG A 79 -4.28 13.16 -8.34
N ALA A 80 -3.61 12.44 -9.23
CA ALA A 80 -2.99 12.99 -10.43
C ALA A 80 -4.03 13.65 -11.34
N THR A 81 -5.19 13.02 -11.50
CA THR A 81 -6.29 13.56 -12.28
C THR A 81 -6.85 14.85 -11.66
N ILE A 82 -7.04 14.88 -10.34
CA ILE A 82 -7.51 16.06 -9.61
C ILE A 82 -6.52 17.21 -9.77
N LYS A 83 -5.23 16.93 -9.57
CA LYS A 83 -4.15 17.92 -9.68
C LYS A 83 -4.09 18.52 -11.08
N ASN A 84 -4.14 17.70 -12.12
CA ASN A 84 -3.94 18.12 -13.50
C ASN A 84 -5.21 18.76 -14.10
N ALA A 85 -6.39 18.12 -13.93
CA ALA A 85 -7.63 18.58 -14.56
C ALA A 85 -8.23 19.83 -13.90
N ARG A 86 -8.00 20.00 -12.59
CA ARG A 86 -8.60 21.11 -11.82
C ARG A 86 -7.58 22.15 -11.37
N ASN A 87 -6.32 21.97 -11.70
CA ASN A 87 -5.20 22.74 -11.14
C ASN A 87 -5.33 22.88 -9.60
N ALA A 88 -5.87 21.84 -8.98
CA ALA A 88 -6.20 21.84 -7.57
C ALA A 88 -4.98 21.46 -6.72
N LYS A 89 -4.84 22.11 -5.59
CA LYS A 89 -3.83 21.73 -4.60
C LYS A 89 -4.19 20.35 -4.02
N VAL A 90 -3.25 19.42 -4.08
CA VAL A 90 -3.33 18.14 -3.38
C VAL A 90 -2.39 18.16 -2.19
N GLY A 91 -2.81 17.57 -1.08
CA GLY A 91 -1.98 17.43 0.11
C GLY A 91 -0.83 16.44 -0.09
N PRO A 92 0.09 16.31 0.89
CA PRO A 92 1.15 15.31 0.85
C PRO A 92 0.60 13.89 0.68
N ALA A 93 1.31 13.04 -0.08
CA ALA A 93 1.01 11.64 -0.21
C ALA A 93 2.30 10.83 -0.16
N ILE A 94 2.37 9.84 0.73
CA ILE A 94 3.49 8.93 0.84
C ILE A 94 3.02 7.52 0.52
N LEU A 95 3.79 6.80 -0.30
CA LEU A 95 3.58 5.39 -0.61
C LEU A 95 4.74 4.56 -0.08
N TYR A 96 4.51 3.74 0.95
CA TYR A 96 5.42 2.65 1.34
C TYR A 96 5.04 1.40 0.58
N PHE A 97 5.87 1.03 -0.39
CA PHE A 97 5.63 -0.15 -1.22
C PHE A 97 6.67 -1.23 -0.95
N GLY A 98 6.23 -2.32 -0.32
CA GLY A 98 7.04 -3.48 0.00
C GLY A 98 7.07 -4.51 -1.13
N CYS A 99 8.28 -4.90 -1.55
CA CYS A 99 8.51 -6.02 -2.47
C CYS A 99 9.84 -6.73 -2.15
N ARG A 100 10.17 -7.79 -2.89
CA ARG A 100 11.40 -8.55 -2.66
C ARG A 100 12.58 -7.97 -3.42
N HIS A 101 12.41 -7.71 -4.71
CA HIS A 101 13.44 -7.30 -5.66
C HIS A 101 13.01 -6.05 -6.42
N PHE A 102 13.87 -5.03 -6.45
CA PHE A 102 13.54 -3.78 -7.12
C PHE A 102 13.39 -3.91 -8.65
N GLU A 103 14.09 -4.85 -9.30
CA GLU A 103 13.99 -5.06 -10.74
C GLU A 103 12.85 -5.98 -11.17
N LYS A 104 12.41 -6.90 -10.28
CA LYS A 104 11.48 -7.97 -10.64
C LYS A 104 10.06 -7.72 -10.12
N ASP A 105 9.96 -7.22 -8.89
CA ASP A 105 8.71 -7.17 -8.14
C ASP A 105 8.22 -5.74 -7.90
N PHE A 106 8.97 -4.72 -8.35
CA PHE A 106 8.57 -3.32 -8.20
C PHE A 106 7.59 -2.94 -9.30
N LEU A 107 6.32 -3.32 -9.07
CA LEU A 107 5.23 -3.16 -10.02
C LEU A 107 4.99 -1.69 -10.37
N TYR A 108 4.63 -1.44 -11.64
CA TYR A 108 4.30 -0.10 -12.17
C TYR A 108 5.39 0.96 -11.91
N SER A 109 6.65 0.55 -11.90
CA SER A 109 7.78 1.42 -11.55
C SER A 109 7.83 2.72 -12.35
N ASP A 110 7.52 2.68 -13.64
CA ASP A 110 7.58 3.86 -14.52
C ASP A 110 6.45 4.84 -14.23
N GLU A 111 5.23 4.34 -14.01
CA GLU A 111 4.09 5.18 -13.61
C GLU A 111 4.35 5.83 -12.25
N LEU A 112 4.87 5.07 -11.28
CA LEU A 112 5.18 5.57 -9.95
C LEU A 112 6.26 6.67 -10.00
N ARG A 113 7.32 6.47 -10.79
CA ARG A 113 8.36 7.50 -11.02
C ARG A 113 7.80 8.77 -11.65
N GLN A 114 6.90 8.60 -12.64
CA GLN A 114 6.28 9.75 -13.28
C GLN A 114 5.43 10.54 -12.30
N TRP A 115 4.57 9.89 -11.51
CA TRP A 115 3.76 10.55 -10.51
C TRP A 115 4.57 11.19 -9.38
N GLU A 116 5.72 10.61 -9.05
CA GLU A 116 6.67 11.21 -8.11
C GLU A 116 7.31 12.48 -8.69
N ALA A 117 7.77 12.42 -9.95
CA ALA A 117 8.29 13.59 -10.67
C ALA A 117 7.25 14.71 -10.81
N ASP A 118 5.99 14.34 -11.00
CA ASP A 118 4.86 15.27 -11.06
C ASP A 118 4.45 15.81 -9.67
N GLY A 119 5.09 15.33 -8.58
CA GLY A 119 4.79 15.75 -7.22
C GLY A 119 3.39 15.33 -6.75
N VAL A 120 2.88 14.19 -7.21
CA VAL A 120 1.57 13.63 -6.81
C VAL A 120 1.73 12.74 -5.57
N VAL A 121 2.84 12.02 -5.49
CA VAL A 121 3.16 11.07 -4.42
C VAL A 121 4.66 11.06 -4.17
N SER A 122 5.09 10.74 -2.95
CA SER A 122 6.47 10.42 -2.61
C SER A 122 6.57 8.90 -2.43
N VAL A 123 7.40 8.24 -3.24
CA VAL A 123 7.49 6.78 -3.27
C VAL A 123 8.64 6.27 -2.40
N ARG A 124 8.31 5.44 -1.43
CA ARG A 124 9.24 4.79 -0.50
C ARG A 124 9.30 3.29 -0.81
N GLY A 125 10.11 2.91 -1.78
CA GLY A 125 10.34 1.50 -2.12
C GLY A 125 11.04 0.76 -0.97
N CYS A 126 10.47 -0.35 -0.51
CA CYS A 126 10.97 -1.19 0.58
C CYS A 126 11.30 -2.57 0.03
N PHE A 127 12.58 -2.87 -0.13
CA PHE A 127 13.05 -4.09 -0.80
C PHE A 127 13.60 -5.08 0.23
N SER A 128 12.91 -6.19 0.45
CA SER A 128 13.26 -7.10 1.54
C SER A 128 14.44 -8.05 1.23
N LYS A 129 14.83 -8.18 -0.05
CA LYS A 129 15.94 -9.05 -0.48
C LYS A 129 16.99 -8.31 -1.29
N VAL A 130 16.59 -7.68 -2.40
CA VAL A 130 17.52 -7.00 -3.31
C VAL A 130 17.03 -5.58 -3.53
N ALA A 131 17.78 -4.62 -3.01
CA ALA A 131 17.55 -3.18 -3.14
C ALA A 131 18.44 -2.59 -4.27
N PRO A 132 18.11 -1.40 -4.79
CA PRO A 132 18.99 -0.65 -5.69
C PRO A 132 20.35 -0.39 -5.07
N LYS A 133 21.37 -0.22 -5.91
CA LYS A 133 22.74 0.13 -5.45
C LYS A 133 22.70 1.38 -4.57
N GLY A 134 23.27 1.28 -3.38
CA GLY A 134 23.32 2.39 -2.40
C GLY A 134 22.12 2.45 -1.46
N GLN A 135 21.10 1.58 -1.62
CA GLN A 135 20.00 1.45 -0.68
C GLN A 135 20.14 0.17 0.17
N LYS A 136 19.75 0.28 1.43
CA LYS A 136 19.68 -0.88 2.34
C LYS A 136 18.46 -1.73 2.04
N ALA A 137 18.64 -3.05 2.01
CA ALA A 137 17.50 -3.96 2.00
C ALA A 137 16.74 -3.85 3.33
N GLN A 138 15.43 -3.57 3.26
CA GLN A 138 14.60 -3.36 4.44
C GLN A 138 13.14 -3.62 4.13
N ARG A 139 12.36 -3.91 5.17
CA ARG A 139 10.91 -4.04 5.09
C ARG A 139 10.22 -2.70 5.34
N VAL A 140 8.93 -2.65 5.02
CA VAL A 140 8.11 -1.45 5.24
C VAL A 140 8.19 -0.91 6.67
N PRO A 141 8.03 -1.71 7.74
CA PRO A 141 8.13 -1.19 9.09
C PRO A 141 9.49 -0.57 9.41
N ASP A 142 10.58 -1.17 8.89
CA ASP A 142 11.93 -0.62 9.13
C ASP A 142 12.08 0.76 8.51
N ARG A 143 11.56 0.92 7.27
CA ARG A 143 11.57 2.22 6.58
C ARG A 143 10.69 3.25 7.29
N MET A 144 9.52 2.85 7.75
CA MET A 144 8.64 3.73 8.55
C MET A 144 9.33 4.22 9.82
N TRP A 145 10.11 3.34 10.47
CA TRP A 145 10.88 3.72 11.65
C TRP A 145 11.98 4.72 11.34
N ASP A 146 12.71 4.53 10.24
CA ASP A 146 13.75 5.46 9.82
C ASP A 146 13.16 6.86 9.53
N GLU A 147 11.95 6.93 9.00
CA GLU A 147 11.24 8.16 8.64
C GLU A 147 10.18 8.60 9.68
N ARG A 148 10.24 8.07 10.91
CA ARG A 148 9.21 8.24 11.95
C ARG A 148 8.87 9.68 12.32
N LYS A 149 9.81 10.60 12.17
CA LYS A 149 9.56 12.02 12.46
C LYS A 149 8.59 12.64 11.46
N GLU A 150 8.83 12.40 10.16
CA GLU A 150 7.91 12.83 9.09
C GLU A 150 6.54 12.19 9.27
N LEU A 151 6.49 10.90 9.61
CA LEU A 151 5.23 10.20 9.87
C LEU A 151 4.49 10.75 11.09
N ALA A 152 5.20 11.07 12.16
CA ALA A 152 4.61 11.64 13.38
C ALA A 152 3.96 13.01 13.10
N GLU A 153 4.60 13.87 12.32
CA GLU A 153 4.07 15.17 11.91
C GLU A 153 2.81 15.01 11.03
N LEU A 154 2.88 14.17 10.00
CA LEU A 154 1.76 13.93 9.08
C LEU A 154 0.57 13.27 9.78
N PHE A 155 0.84 12.30 10.64
CA PHE A 155 -0.19 11.53 11.31
C PHE A 155 -0.80 12.26 12.51
N GLY A 156 0.00 13.05 13.21
CA GLY A 156 -0.42 13.89 14.34
C GLY A 156 -1.10 15.17 13.87
N GLU A 157 -0.32 16.20 13.63
CA GLU A 157 -0.79 17.54 13.28
C GLU A 157 -1.40 17.61 11.86
N GLY A 158 -0.81 16.88 10.91
CA GLY A 158 -1.28 16.86 9.53
C GLY A 158 -2.61 16.13 9.31
N GLY A 159 -3.10 15.37 10.28
CA GLY A 159 -4.38 14.65 10.17
C GLY A 159 -4.44 13.61 9.04
N ALA A 160 -3.29 13.04 8.65
CA ALA A 160 -3.19 12.13 7.53
C ALA A 160 -4.12 10.91 7.68
N LYS A 161 -4.74 10.50 6.57
CA LYS A 161 -5.47 9.22 6.46
C LYS A 161 -4.50 8.13 6.01
N VAL A 162 -4.52 7.01 6.73
CA VAL A 162 -3.64 5.86 6.46
C VAL A 162 -4.44 4.76 5.78
N PHE A 163 -3.90 4.25 4.67
CA PHE A 163 -4.46 3.14 3.92
C PHE A 163 -3.48 1.98 3.90
N ILE A 164 -3.98 0.78 4.19
CA ILE A 164 -3.16 -0.42 4.20
C ILE A 164 -3.80 -1.48 3.31
N CYS A 165 -3.01 -2.04 2.38
CA CYS A 165 -3.44 -3.16 1.56
C CYS A 165 -2.32 -4.19 1.41
N GLY A 166 -2.62 -5.43 1.77
CA GLY A 166 -1.68 -6.56 1.72
C GLY A 166 -2.03 -7.65 2.71
N SER A 167 -1.05 -8.45 3.12
CA SER A 167 -1.28 -9.56 4.07
C SER A 167 -1.71 -9.06 5.45
N ALA A 168 -2.83 -9.59 5.93
CA ALA A 168 -3.36 -9.29 7.26
C ALA A 168 -2.39 -9.69 8.37
N SER A 169 -1.87 -10.90 8.30
CA SER A 169 -1.01 -11.49 9.34
C SER A 169 0.41 -10.92 9.37
N LYS A 170 0.88 -10.32 8.28
CA LYS A 170 2.24 -9.79 8.17
C LYS A 170 2.27 -8.27 8.07
N LEU A 171 1.79 -7.71 6.96
CA LEU A 171 1.92 -6.27 6.70
C LEU A 171 1.06 -5.44 7.65
N ALA A 172 -0.24 -5.75 7.75
CA ALA A 172 -1.14 -4.94 8.57
C ALA A 172 -0.76 -4.98 10.05
N LYS A 173 -0.44 -6.17 10.56
CA LYS A 173 0.02 -6.35 11.94
C LYS A 173 1.29 -5.56 12.22
N SER A 174 2.34 -5.74 11.40
CA SER A 174 3.61 -5.04 11.62
C SER A 174 3.52 -3.52 11.41
N THR A 175 2.62 -3.06 10.55
CA THR A 175 2.34 -1.63 10.38
C THR A 175 1.66 -1.04 11.62
N ALA A 176 0.66 -1.73 12.18
CA ALA A 176 -0.01 -1.31 13.41
C ALA A 176 0.98 -1.22 14.59
N GLU A 177 1.80 -2.26 14.77
CA GLU A 177 2.86 -2.28 15.79
C GLU A 177 3.85 -1.11 15.60
N MET A 178 4.22 -0.80 14.35
CA MET A 178 5.10 0.32 14.06
C MET A 178 4.44 1.67 14.33
N CYS A 179 3.17 1.86 14.01
CA CYS A 179 2.44 3.08 14.34
C CYS A 179 2.39 3.32 15.86
N MET A 180 2.13 2.29 16.67
CA MET A 180 2.19 2.37 18.12
C MET A 180 3.58 2.72 18.64
N LYS A 181 4.62 2.12 18.05
CA LYS A 181 6.01 2.41 18.40
C LYS A 181 6.37 3.87 18.09
N ILE A 182 5.97 4.38 16.93
CA ILE A 182 6.18 5.79 16.54
C ILE A 182 5.44 6.72 17.49
N TYR A 183 4.20 6.40 17.86
CA TYR A 183 3.44 7.18 18.83
C TYR A 183 4.17 7.31 20.17
N ARG A 184 4.71 6.20 20.69
CA ARG A 184 5.47 6.22 21.96
C ARG A 184 6.80 6.98 21.86
N ASP A 185 7.48 6.92 20.71
CA ASP A 185 8.70 7.71 20.46
C ASP A 185 8.39 9.21 20.40
N THR A 186 7.22 9.57 19.85
CA THR A 186 6.78 10.96 19.71
C THR A 186 6.31 11.55 21.05
N PHE A 187 5.70 10.73 21.90
CA PHE A 187 5.15 11.15 23.20
C PHE A 187 5.82 10.40 24.36
N PRO A 188 6.99 10.87 24.83
CA PRO A 188 7.70 10.22 25.92
C PRO A 188 6.83 10.07 27.18
N GLY A 189 6.88 8.89 27.80
CA GLY A 189 6.09 8.55 28.98
C GLY A 189 4.75 7.86 28.69
N LYS A 190 4.37 7.72 27.43
CA LYS A 190 3.21 6.91 27.02
C LYS A 190 3.51 5.42 27.09
N THR A 191 2.59 4.67 27.65
CA THR A 191 2.66 3.19 27.77
C THR A 191 2.24 2.49 26.49
N GLU A 192 2.36 1.17 26.47
CA GLU A 192 1.85 0.36 25.36
C GLU A 192 0.32 0.40 25.29
N ASP A 193 -0.35 0.41 26.43
CA ASP A 193 -1.81 0.54 26.53
C ASP A 193 -2.30 1.89 26.00
N ASP A 194 -1.60 3.00 26.33
CA ASP A 194 -1.90 4.32 25.74
C ASP A 194 -1.78 4.30 24.21
N ALA A 195 -0.76 3.62 23.68
CA ALA A 195 -0.56 3.52 22.24
C ALA A 195 -1.62 2.66 21.56
N LEU A 196 -2.06 1.60 22.21
CA LEU A 196 -3.16 0.76 21.74
C LEU A 196 -4.48 1.54 21.72
N GLU A 197 -4.83 2.23 22.81
CA GLU A 197 -6.03 3.07 22.86
C GLU A 197 -6.01 4.15 21.79
N TRP A 198 -4.87 4.79 21.57
CA TRP A 198 -4.69 5.77 20.51
C TRP A 198 -4.93 5.14 19.13
N LEU A 199 -4.35 3.96 18.86
CA LEU A 199 -4.49 3.29 17.58
C LEU A 199 -5.94 2.91 17.30
N GLU A 200 -6.68 2.39 18.30
CA GLU A 200 -8.10 2.06 18.15
C GLU A 200 -8.94 3.29 17.80
N LYS A 201 -8.72 4.42 18.47
CA LYS A 201 -9.39 5.69 18.13
C LYS A 201 -9.08 6.14 16.70
N VAL A 202 -7.85 5.95 16.25
CA VAL A 202 -7.43 6.34 14.88
C VAL A 202 -8.03 5.39 13.83
N LYS A 203 -8.22 4.11 14.15
CA LYS A 203 -8.90 3.14 13.28
C LYS A 203 -10.35 3.51 13.00
N GLU A 204 -11.04 4.16 13.93
CA GLU A 204 -12.42 4.60 13.73
C GLU A 204 -12.56 5.66 12.62
N THR A 205 -11.52 6.45 12.37
CA THR A 205 -11.64 7.67 11.55
C THR A 205 -10.70 7.71 10.34
N ARG A 206 -9.45 7.34 10.50
CA ARG A 206 -8.40 7.64 9.51
C ARG A 206 -7.32 6.57 9.32
N TYR A 207 -7.50 5.38 9.89
CA TYR A 207 -6.63 4.23 9.65
C TYR A 207 -7.47 3.10 9.05
N VAL A 208 -7.36 2.89 7.76
CA VAL A 208 -8.24 1.98 7.03
C VAL A 208 -7.42 0.87 6.36
N SER A 209 -7.87 -0.36 6.51
CA SER A 209 -7.19 -1.51 5.93
C SER A 209 -8.14 -2.33 5.05
N ASP A 210 -7.65 -2.75 3.89
CA ASP A 210 -8.24 -3.76 3.02
C ASP A 210 -7.20 -4.85 2.83
N VAL A 211 -7.34 -5.94 3.58
CA VAL A 211 -6.30 -6.95 3.74
C VAL A 211 -6.79 -8.33 3.33
N PHE A 212 -5.84 -9.15 2.88
CA PHE A 212 -6.05 -10.54 2.47
C PHE A 212 -5.03 -11.47 3.13
N GLU A 213 -5.33 -12.75 3.17
CA GLU A 213 -4.43 -13.80 3.66
C GLU A 213 -3.73 -14.55 2.52
#